data_d39e1bdd90f2ae0f76f56737737b273c
#
_entry.id   d39e1bdd90f2ae0f76f56737737b273c
#
_cell.length_a   1.000
_cell.length_b   1.000
_cell.length_c   1.000
_cell.angle_alpha   90.00
_cell.angle_beta   90.00
_cell.angle_gamma   90.00
#
_symmetry.space_group_name_H-M   'P 1'
#
loop_
_entity.id
_entity.type
_entity.pdbx_description
1 polymer ?
#
loop_
_entity_poly.entity_id
_entity_poly.type
_entity_poly.pdbx_seq_one_letter_code
_entity_poly.pdbx_strand_id
1 'polypeptide(L)'
;MKRREFFLKSFLGIAGIGLLLGLKSPDEEEDNINWHGETDIAVIGSGTGLVGAITSLKKGLRVVVIEKAASPGGTTAISGGVAWIPNNHVMKREGFIDSRIKTLTYLNQLSQGQSDKELIEAFAKEGPKMIKFLEDNTSLRWRVSKIMGEASEYHTDWQGSVLKGRSIEPDSGAPTGALLGGHLISYLLEAFYSLGGKIILDAPAQKLISRENKDGSTEVLGVSYLSNGKVFNLKAKKGVHLASGGFDHNAEMKKNFLSVPSYGAGVKSNTGDGIRMAMKLGADLRNMNEVWGSAVYKGEAEMTGSLNAVTEKKYNASCLLVNRYGKRFSNEKADYDSSWRSFHAKENWGDLNYKNIPAFLIYDHKDRKNGTIGGKKINQTLPGWFSQSSSIEGLAKKLGINQKNLKATISQFNRNAVLGTDPDFHRGETHYDRMGLDDTSLALQPLDLPPYYGAEVAPSHLGTCGGPRLNYLS
;
A
#
# COMPACT_ATOMS: atom_id res chain seq x y z
N MET A 1 4.55 -10.43 43.29
CA MET A 1 3.15 -10.93 43.30
C MET A 1 2.62 -10.85 41.88
N LYS A 2 2.39 -11.99 41.24
CA LYS A 2 1.99 -12.07 39.82
C LYS A 2 0.49 -11.76 39.69
N ARG A 3 0.14 -10.86 38.76
CA ARG A 3 -1.26 -10.42 38.45
C ARG A 3 -2.28 -11.55 38.21
N ARG A 4 -1.87 -12.80 38.15
CA ARG A 4 -2.73 -13.99 37.97
C ARG A 4 -3.41 -14.48 39.23
N GLU A 5 -2.95 -14.10 40.42
CA GLU A 5 -3.55 -14.62 41.69
C GLU A 5 -4.69 -13.75 42.24
N PHE A 6 -4.89 -12.53 41.66
CA PHE A 6 -5.95 -11.65 42.15
C PHE A 6 -7.34 -12.00 41.63
N PHE A 7 -7.44 -12.71 40.50
CA PHE A 7 -8.74 -13.09 39.89
C PHE A 7 -9.28 -14.45 40.40
N LEU A 8 -8.50 -15.26 41.12
CA LEU A 8 -8.95 -16.56 41.59
C LEU A 8 -9.56 -16.57 43.00
N LYS A 9 -9.53 -15.46 43.72
CA LYS A 9 -10.04 -15.40 45.12
C LYS A 9 -11.37 -14.67 45.30
N SER A 10 -12.04 -14.25 44.23
CA SER A 10 -13.33 -13.53 44.32
C SER A 10 -14.56 -14.40 43.96
N PHE A 11 -14.40 -15.70 43.73
CA PHE A 11 -15.50 -16.60 43.35
C PHE A 11 -15.64 -17.82 44.25
N LEU A 12 -15.53 -17.63 45.57
CA LEU A 12 -15.94 -18.66 46.55
C LEU A 12 -16.94 -18.05 47.52
N GLY A 13 -18.21 -18.09 47.13
CA GLY A 13 -19.28 -17.71 48.02
C GLY A 13 -20.64 -17.51 47.35
N ILE A 14 -21.18 -18.48 46.63
CA ILE A 14 -22.62 -18.72 46.53
C ILE A 14 -22.76 -20.22 46.21
N ALA A 15 -23.14 -20.96 47.23
CA ALA A 15 -23.50 -22.38 47.10
C ALA A 15 -24.92 -22.49 46.52
N GLY A 16 -25.05 -23.39 45.54
CA GLY A 16 -26.27 -24.11 45.27
C GLY A 16 -27.27 -23.49 44.32
N ILE A 17 -27.14 -23.79 43.03
CA ILE A 17 -28.21 -24.33 42.19
C ILE A 17 -27.45 -24.94 40.99
N GLY A 18 -27.51 -26.25 40.87
CA GLY A 18 -26.92 -26.98 39.75
C GLY A 18 -27.68 -26.68 38.46
N LEU A 19 -27.10 -25.83 37.65
CA LEU A 19 -27.37 -25.82 36.21
C LEU A 19 -26.25 -26.63 35.56
N LEU A 20 -26.52 -27.92 35.32
CA LEU A 20 -25.81 -28.69 34.31
C LEU A 20 -26.06 -28.03 32.94
N LEU A 21 -25.34 -26.97 32.66
CA LEU A 21 -25.10 -26.56 31.28
C LEU A 21 -24.26 -27.69 30.68
N GLY A 22 -24.94 -28.61 29.96
CA GLY A 22 -24.24 -29.60 29.16
C GLY A 22 -23.23 -28.89 28.28
N LEU A 23 -21.96 -29.09 28.59
CA LEU A 23 -20.88 -28.72 27.68
C LEU A 23 -21.11 -29.58 26.44
N LYS A 24 -21.66 -28.94 25.38
CA LYS A 24 -21.79 -29.60 24.08
C LYS A 24 -20.41 -30.01 23.62
N SER A 25 -20.29 -31.20 23.04
CA SER A 25 -19.05 -31.60 22.41
C SER A 25 -18.72 -30.64 21.24
N PRO A 26 -17.47 -30.44 20.91
CA PRO A 26 -17.09 -29.62 19.73
C PRO A 26 -17.78 -30.07 18.44
N ASP A 27 -18.05 -31.35 18.30
CA ASP A 27 -18.77 -31.95 17.18
C ASP A 27 -20.26 -31.55 17.16
N GLU A 28 -20.91 -31.44 18.35
CA GLU A 28 -22.30 -30.98 18.46
C GLU A 28 -22.51 -29.50 18.14
N GLU A 29 -21.47 -28.65 18.26
CA GLU A 29 -21.54 -27.26 17.84
C GLU A 29 -21.45 -27.11 16.30
N GLU A 30 -20.71 -27.95 15.60
CA GLU A 30 -20.63 -27.99 14.15
C GLU A 30 -21.95 -28.46 13.51
N ASP A 31 -22.62 -29.42 14.10
CA ASP A 31 -23.91 -29.97 13.64
C ASP A 31 -25.07 -28.95 13.71
N ASN A 32 -24.91 -27.87 14.50
CA ASN A 32 -25.92 -26.80 14.60
C ASN A 32 -25.71 -25.64 13.65
N ILE A 33 -24.62 -25.64 12.84
CA ILE A 33 -24.37 -24.56 11.85
C ILE A 33 -25.15 -24.85 10.57
N ASN A 34 -26.07 -23.98 10.23
CA ASN A 34 -26.79 -24.06 8.95
C ASN A 34 -25.86 -23.71 7.79
N TRP A 35 -25.23 -24.70 7.18
CA TRP A 35 -24.37 -24.57 6.01
C TRP A 35 -25.19 -24.45 4.74
N HIS A 36 -24.89 -23.42 3.90
CA HIS A 36 -25.57 -23.19 2.63
C HIS A 36 -24.73 -23.64 1.43
N GLY A 37 -23.51 -24.09 1.67
CA GLY A 37 -22.59 -24.60 0.66
C GLY A 37 -21.27 -25.06 1.29
N GLU A 38 -20.45 -25.71 0.46
CA GLU A 38 -19.21 -26.31 0.86
C GLU A 38 -18.14 -26.15 -0.22
N THR A 39 -16.91 -25.90 0.20
CA THR A 39 -15.71 -25.86 -0.66
C THR A 39 -14.52 -26.41 0.12
N ASP A 40 -13.38 -26.63 -0.57
CA ASP A 40 -12.17 -27.01 0.13
C ASP A 40 -11.44 -25.76 0.67
N ILE A 41 -11.34 -24.70 -0.14
CA ILE A 41 -10.77 -23.41 0.26
C ILE A 41 -11.79 -22.29 -0.04
N ALA A 42 -12.06 -21.46 0.95
CA ALA A 42 -12.75 -20.18 0.73
C ALA A 42 -11.72 -19.05 0.71
N VAL A 43 -11.76 -18.19 -0.32
CA VAL A 43 -10.88 -17.01 -0.43
C VAL A 43 -11.72 -15.76 -0.26
N ILE A 44 -11.33 -14.88 0.64
CA ILE A 44 -12.02 -13.60 0.88
C ILE A 44 -11.22 -12.48 0.21
N GLY A 45 -11.76 -11.96 -0.90
CA GLY A 45 -11.15 -10.95 -1.75
C GLY A 45 -10.54 -11.51 -3.03
N SER A 46 -10.78 -10.81 -4.14
CA SER A 46 -10.45 -11.23 -5.49
C SER A 46 -9.29 -10.46 -6.15
N GLY A 47 -8.49 -9.73 -5.37
CA GLY A 47 -7.25 -9.12 -5.83
C GLY A 47 -6.13 -10.16 -5.92
N THR A 48 -5.08 -10.01 -5.12
CA THR A 48 -3.98 -11.00 -5.03
C THR A 48 -4.44 -12.37 -4.52
N GLY A 49 -5.62 -12.46 -3.88
CA GLY A 49 -6.24 -13.74 -3.48
C GLY A 49 -6.46 -14.71 -4.64
N LEU A 50 -6.59 -14.22 -5.87
CA LEU A 50 -6.69 -15.07 -7.07
C LEU A 50 -5.44 -15.93 -7.29
N VAL A 51 -4.26 -15.49 -6.90
CA VAL A 51 -3.02 -16.28 -7.00
C VAL A 51 -3.11 -17.53 -6.12
N GLY A 52 -3.52 -17.36 -4.85
CA GLY A 52 -3.76 -18.48 -3.94
C GLY A 52 -4.90 -19.39 -4.41
N ALA A 53 -5.96 -18.81 -4.97
CA ALA A 53 -7.09 -19.55 -5.54
C ALA A 53 -6.66 -20.43 -6.72
N ILE A 54 -5.91 -19.88 -7.70
CA ILE A 54 -5.37 -20.63 -8.86
C ILE A 54 -4.44 -21.74 -8.36
N THR A 55 -3.56 -21.44 -7.41
CA THR A 55 -2.65 -22.45 -6.83
C THR A 55 -3.42 -23.61 -6.20
N SER A 56 -4.50 -23.33 -5.49
CA SER A 56 -5.35 -24.33 -4.88
C SER A 56 -6.11 -25.18 -5.93
N LEU A 57 -6.68 -24.53 -6.94
CA LEU A 57 -7.34 -25.21 -8.07
C LEU A 57 -6.40 -26.14 -8.82
N LYS A 58 -5.15 -25.71 -9.08
CA LYS A 58 -4.12 -26.54 -9.72
C LYS A 58 -3.71 -27.76 -8.89
N LYS A 59 -3.95 -27.72 -7.60
CA LYS A 59 -3.80 -28.88 -6.68
C LYS A 59 -5.05 -29.76 -6.59
N GLY A 60 -6.07 -29.52 -7.43
CA GLY A 60 -7.31 -30.29 -7.48
C GLY A 60 -8.31 -29.94 -6.39
N LEU A 61 -8.12 -28.84 -5.67
CA LEU A 61 -9.06 -28.39 -4.62
C LEU A 61 -10.20 -27.57 -5.22
N ARG A 62 -11.39 -27.66 -4.64
CA ARG A 62 -12.52 -26.80 -4.97
C ARG A 62 -12.30 -25.45 -4.28
N VAL A 63 -12.50 -24.36 -5.01
CA VAL A 63 -12.28 -22.99 -4.48
C VAL A 63 -13.48 -22.11 -4.79
N VAL A 64 -13.92 -21.37 -3.77
CA VAL A 64 -14.89 -20.29 -3.90
C VAL A 64 -14.25 -19.00 -3.41
N VAL A 65 -14.27 -17.96 -4.25
CA VAL A 65 -13.86 -16.61 -3.89
C VAL A 65 -15.11 -15.80 -3.51
N ILE A 66 -15.05 -15.11 -2.39
CA ILE A 66 -16.10 -14.20 -1.90
C ILE A 66 -15.56 -12.78 -2.05
N GLU A 67 -16.22 -11.99 -2.88
CA GLU A 67 -15.84 -10.60 -3.19
C GLU A 67 -16.93 -9.63 -2.74
N LYS A 68 -16.54 -8.62 -1.98
CA LYS A 68 -17.43 -7.60 -1.44
C LYS A 68 -18.00 -6.66 -2.50
N ALA A 69 -17.21 -6.36 -3.52
CA ALA A 69 -17.57 -5.44 -4.59
C ALA A 69 -18.36 -6.13 -5.71
N ALA A 70 -19.04 -5.34 -6.53
CA ALA A 70 -19.75 -5.80 -7.73
C ALA A 70 -18.79 -6.25 -8.86
N SER A 71 -17.50 -5.96 -8.74
CA SER A 71 -16.46 -6.37 -9.69
C SER A 71 -15.23 -6.91 -8.98
N PRO A 72 -14.56 -7.94 -9.54
CA PRO A 72 -13.37 -8.51 -8.95
C PRO A 72 -12.13 -7.63 -9.16
N GLY A 73 -11.10 -7.85 -8.33
CA GLY A 73 -9.77 -7.29 -8.51
C GLY A 73 -9.32 -6.27 -7.47
N GLY A 74 -10.26 -5.62 -6.77
CA GLY A 74 -9.95 -4.67 -5.70
C GLY A 74 -8.91 -3.62 -6.11
N THR A 75 -8.05 -3.21 -5.20
CA THR A 75 -6.97 -2.22 -5.47
C THR A 75 -5.96 -2.73 -6.50
N THR A 76 -5.76 -4.04 -6.62
CA THR A 76 -4.87 -4.61 -7.65
C THR A 76 -5.33 -4.19 -9.05
N ALA A 77 -6.63 -4.21 -9.35
CA ALA A 77 -7.16 -3.86 -10.66
C ALA A 77 -6.89 -2.40 -11.08
N ILE A 78 -6.82 -1.48 -10.13
CA ILE A 78 -6.57 -0.04 -10.38
C ILE A 78 -5.10 0.36 -10.18
N SER A 79 -4.22 -0.58 -9.91
CA SER A 79 -2.79 -0.37 -9.65
C SER A 79 -1.96 -0.41 -10.95
N GLY A 80 -0.67 -0.11 -10.82
CA GLY A 80 0.30 -0.31 -11.90
C GLY A 80 0.49 -1.76 -12.32
N GLY A 81 -0.01 -2.74 -11.57
CA GLY A 81 0.19 -4.17 -11.83
C GLY A 81 1.63 -4.64 -11.67
N VAL A 82 2.48 -3.83 -11.07
CA VAL A 82 3.90 -4.13 -10.86
C VAL A 82 4.09 -5.08 -9.68
N ALA A 83 4.87 -6.12 -9.89
CA ALA A 83 5.37 -7.00 -8.84
C ALA A 83 6.87 -6.77 -8.65
N TRP A 84 7.29 -6.54 -7.40
CA TRP A 84 8.71 -6.46 -7.05
C TRP A 84 9.18 -7.81 -6.55
N ILE A 85 9.89 -8.55 -7.39
CA ILE A 85 10.36 -9.91 -7.11
C ILE A 85 11.84 -10.02 -7.47
N PRO A 86 12.73 -10.17 -6.48
CA PRO A 86 14.16 -10.28 -6.76
C PRO A 86 14.51 -11.64 -7.38
N ASN A 87 15.64 -11.68 -8.08
CA ASN A 87 16.23 -12.89 -8.65
C ASN A 87 15.26 -13.73 -9.52
N ASN A 88 14.26 -13.07 -10.15
CA ASN A 88 13.26 -13.71 -10.99
C ASN A 88 13.82 -14.12 -12.35
N HIS A 89 13.12 -15.04 -13.05
CA HIS A 89 13.56 -15.53 -14.35
C HIS A 89 13.36 -14.51 -15.48
N VAL A 90 12.42 -13.56 -15.32
CA VAL A 90 12.16 -12.50 -16.30
C VAL A 90 13.37 -11.57 -16.42
N MET A 91 13.90 -11.10 -15.27
CA MET A 91 15.10 -10.28 -15.29
C MET A 91 16.29 -11.01 -15.92
N LYS A 92 16.44 -12.32 -15.67
CA LYS A 92 17.49 -13.13 -16.28
C LYS A 92 17.32 -13.23 -17.79
N ARG A 93 16.08 -13.44 -18.27
CA ARG A 93 15.72 -13.47 -19.70
C ARG A 93 16.09 -12.16 -20.41
N GLU A 94 15.96 -11.03 -19.71
CA GLU A 94 16.29 -9.71 -20.23
C GLU A 94 17.75 -9.26 -19.95
N GLY A 95 18.60 -10.19 -19.47
CA GLY A 95 20.03 -9.94 -19.27
C GLY A 95 20.44 -9.24 -17.97
N PHE A 96 19.51 -9.09 -17.01
CA PHE A 96 19.83 -8.49 -15.71
C PHE A 96 20.27 -9.55 -14.70
N ILE A 97 21.28 -9.22 -13.88
CA ILE A 97 21.90 -10.13 -12.93
C ILE A 97 21.53 -9.76 -11.50
N ASP A 98 21.00 -10.73 -10.78
CA ASP A 98 20.74 -10.64 -9.35
C ASP A 98 21.21 -11.93 -8.65
N SER A 99 21.22 -11.93 -7.33
CA SER A 99 21.54 -13.12 -6.52
C SER A 99 20.76 -13.12 -5.21
N ARG A 100 20.60 -14.31 -4.63
CA ARG A 100 19.99 -14.46 -3.31
C ARG A 100 20.73 -13.65 -2.23
N ILE A 101 22.05 -13.57 -2.31
CA ILE A 101 22.86 -12.79 -1.36
C ILE A 101 22.50 -11.31 -1.47
N LYS A 102 22.53 -10.72 -2.67
CA LYS A 102 22.11 -9.32 -2.90
C LYS A 102 20.70 -9.07 -2.41
N THR A 103 19.77 -9.98 -2.73
CA THR A 103 18.38 -9.90 -2.29
C THR A 103 18.27 -9.82 -0.77
N LEU A 104 18.89 -10.75 -0.05
CA LEU A 104 18.81 -10.81 1.41
C LEU A 104 19.49 -9.61 2.08
N THR A 105 20.64 -9.17 1.54
CA THR A 105 21.33 -7.97 2.03
C THR A 105 20.41 -6.74 1.93
N TYR A 106 19.80 -6.53 0.78
CA TYR A 106 18.91 -5.39 0.54
C TYR A 106 17.63 -5.46 1.42
N LEU A 107 16.97 -6.61 1.48
CA LEU A 107 15.74 -6.78 2.28
C LEU A 107 15.99 -6.66 3.79
N ASN A 108 17.10 -7.20 4.29
CA ASN A 108 17.46 -7.04 5.71
C ASN A 108 17.72 -5.58 6.06
N GLN A 109 18.35 -4.83 5.17
CA GLN A 109 18.59 -3.40 5.36
C GLN A 109 17.28 -2.60 5.30
N LEU A 110 16.39 -2.89 4.32
CA LEU A 110 15.06 -2.26 4.22
C LEU A 110 14.20 -2.52 5.45
N SER A 111 14.22 -3.74 5.97
CA SER A 111 13.36 -4.14 7.07
C SER A 111 13.72 -3.47 8.39
N GLN A 112 14.96 -3.00 8.55
CA GLN A 112 15.47 -2.39 9.79
C GLN A 112 15.13 -3.21 11.04
N GLY A 113 15.10 -4.55 10.91
CA GLY A 113 14.71 -5.47 11.99
C GLY A 113 13.20 -5.58 12.24
N GLN A 114 12.36 -4.89 11.47
CA GLN A 114 10.90 -4.93 11.64
C GLN A 114 10.25 -6.19 11.04
N SER A 115 10.94 -6.92 10.16
CA SER A 115 10.44 -8.15 9.56
C SER A 115 11.15 -9.38 10.13
N ASP A 116 10.41 -10.49 10.28
CA ASP A 116 10.98 -11.76 10.70
C ASP A 116 11.91 -12.29 9.59
N LYS A 117 13.11 -12.74 9.97
CA LYS A 117 14.11 -13.23 9.01
C LYS A 117 13.58 -14.39 8.16
N GLU A 118 12.79 -15.27 8.76
CA GLU A 118 12.17 -16.40 8.09
C GLU A 118 11.20 -15.96 6.98
N LEU A 119 10.46 -14.87 7.18
CA LEU A 119 9.58 -14.30 6.13
C LEU A 119 10.40 -13.67 5.00
N ILE A 120 11.49 -12.97 5.31
CA ILE A 120 12.43 -12.44 4.31
C ILE A 120 13.03 -13.58 3.46
N GLU A 121 13.48 -14.65 4.12
CA GLU A 121 14.01 -15.85 3.46
C GLU A 121 12.96 -16.53 2.59
N ALA A 122 11.73 -16.70 3.09
CA ALA A 122 10.62 -17.30 2.35
C ALA A 122 10.29 -16.45 1.11
N PHE A 123 10.17 -15.13 1.25
CA PHE A 123 9.92 -14.22 0.13
C PHE A 123 11.01 -14.32 -0.95
N ALA A 124 12.28 -14.28 -0.54
CA ALA A 124 13.41 -14.37 -1.46
C ALA A 124 13.48 -15.71 -2.20
N LYS A 125 13.01 -16.79 -1.57
CA LYS A 125 13.02 -18.16 -2.12
C LYS A 125 11.80 -18.45 -2.97
N GLU A 126 10.61 -18.09 -2.50
CA GLU A 126 9.34 -18.51 -3.11
C GLU A 126 8.80 -17.48 -4.12
N GLY A 127 9.14 -16.19 -4.00
CA GLY A 127 8.71 -15.15 -4.93
C GLY A 127 9.05 -15.46 -6.41
N PRO A 128 10.32 -15.81 -6.75
CA PRO A 128 10.68 -16.21 -8.12
C PRO A 128 9.90 -17.41 -8.64
N LYS A 129 9.61 -18.38 -7.77
CA LYS A 129 8.82 -19.57 -8.14
C LYS A 129 7.36 -19.21 -8.43
N MET A 130 6.77 -18.30 -7.63
CA MET A 130 5.41 -17.81 -7.83
C MET A 130 5.26 -17.13 -9.19
N ILE A 131 6.20 -16.26 -9.58
CA ILE A 131 6.18 -15.60 -10.90
C ILE A 131 6.27 -16.62 -12.04
N LYS A 132 7.17 -17.60 -11.91
CA LYS A 132 7.26 -18.67 -12.91
C LYS A 132 5.99 -19.53 -12.96
N PHE A 133 5.43 -19.87 -11.80
CA PHE A 133 4.18 -20.63 -11.72
C PHE A 133 3.04 -19.91 -12.46
N LEU A 134 2.93 -18.58 -12.33
CA LEU A 134 1.92 -17.79 -13.03
C LEU A 134 2.13 -17.81 -14.55
N GLU A 135 3.36 -17.64 -15.05
CA GLU A 135 3.62 -17.76 -16.49
C GLU A 135 3.34 -19.17 -17.04
N ASP A 136 3.65 -20.22 -16.28
CA ASP A 136 3.47 -21.60 -16.69
C ASP A 136 1.99 -22.04 -16.69
N ASN A 137 1.14 -21.39 -15.89
CA ASN A 137 -0.24 -21.85 -15.63
C ASN A 137 -1.32 -20.86 -16.04
N THR A 138 -0.95 -19.72 -16.63
CA THR A 138 -1.88 -18.70 -17.13
C THR A 138 -1.41 -18.16 -18.48
N SER A 139 -2.24 -17.36 -19.14
CA SER A 139 -1.84 -16.61 -20.34
C SER A 139 -0.95 -15.39 -20.03
N LEU A 140 -0.75 -15.05 -18.73
CA LEU A 140 0.09 -13.96 -18.27
C LEU A 140 1.55 -14.16 -18.72
N ARG A 141 2.12 -13.10 -19.28
CA ARG A 141 3.56 -12.98 -19.54
C ARG A 141 4.07 -11.75 -18.82
N TRP A 142 5.26 -11.84 -18.26
CA TRP A 142 5.90 -10.75 -17.54
C TRP A 142 7.02 -10.14 -18.38
N ARG A 143 7.21 -8.84 -18.22
CA ARG A 143 8.39 -8.11 -18.70
C ARG A 143 8.97 -7.28 -17.56
N VAL A 144 10.23 -6.85 -17.66
CA VAL A 144 10.80 -5.86 -16.73
C VAL A 144 9.99 -4.56 -16.83
N SER A 145 9.63 -4.01 -15.68
CA SER A 145 8.73 -2.85 -15.62
C SER A 145 9.31 -1.63 -16.31
N LYS A 146 8.49 -1.00 -17.14
CA LYS A 146 8.76 0.27 -17.78
C LYS A 146 8.18 1.45 -16.99
N ILE A 147 7.24 1.20 -16.07
CA ILE A 147 6.63 2.23 -15.22
C ILE A 147 7.66 2.78 -14.24
N MET A 148 8.48 1.89 -13.65
CA MET A 148 9.52 2.28 -12.70
C MET A 148 10.77 2.84 -13.38
N GLY A 149 10.74 3.04 -14.69
CA GLY A 149 11.85 3.58 -15.46
C GLY A 149 13.09 2.70 -15.36
N GLU A 150 14.24 3.31 -15.02
CA GLU A 150 15.51 2.62 -14.95
C GLU A 150 15.87 2.05 -13.58
N ALA A 151 15.09 2.32 -12.53
CA ALA A 151 15.38 1.79 -11.20
C ALA A 151 14.27 0.88 -10.68
N SER A 152 14.65 -0.29 -10.21
CA SER A 152 13.77 -1.21 -9.50
C SER A 152 13.68 -0.91 -8.00
N GLU A 153 14.62 -0.10 -7.50
CA GLU A 153 14.83 0.15 -6.08
C GLU A 153 14.63 1.63 -5.76
N TYR A 154 14.04 1.93 -4.60
CA TYR A 154 14.00 3.29 -4.06
C TYR A 154 15.36 3.72 -3.50
N HIS A 155 16.08 2.79 -2.88
CA HIS A 155 17.38 3.02 -2.27
C HIS A 155 18.48 2.42 -3.15
N THR A 156 18.73 3.03 -4.29
CA THR A 156 19.67 2.53 -5.31
C THR A 156 21.11 2.44 -4.83
N ASP A 157 21.48 3.22 -3.82
CA ASP A 157 22.85 3.29 -3.28
C ASP A 157 23.08 2.30 -2.11
N TRP A 158 22.05 1.57 -1.71
CA TRP A 158 22.17 0.60 -0.63
C TRP A 158 22.80 -0.70 -1.10
N GLN A 159 23.50 -1.38 -0.18
CA GLN A 159 24.11 -2.68 -0.48
C GLN A 159 23.05 -3.70 -0.90
N GLY A 160 23.39 -4.47 -1.92
CA GLY A 160 22.49 -5.47 -2.45
C GLY A 160 21.38 -4.92 -3.38
N SER A 161 21.33 -3.62 -3.64
CA SER A 161 20.44 -3.04 -4.64
C SER A 161 20.78 -3.53 -6.05
N VAL A 162 19.78 -3.50 -6.94
CA VAL A 162 19.91 -3.81 -8.36
C VAL A 162 19.11 -2.79 -9.15
N LEU A 163 19.73 -2.09 -10.09
CA LEU A 163 19.09 -0.99 -10.79
C LEU A 163 17.88 -1.41 -11.61
N LYS A 164 17.91 -2.59 -12.26
CA LYS A 164 16.81 -3.06 -13.13
C LYS A 164 16.48 -4.53 -12.87
N GLY A 165 15.24 -4.92 -13.17
CA GLY A 165 14.82 -6.31 -13.28
C GLY A 165 14.01 -6.86 -12.12
N ARG A 166 14.13 -6.32 -10.90
CA ARG A 166 13.30 -6.79 -9.77
C ARG A 166 11.84 -6.37 -9.87
N SER A 167 11.57 -5.19 -10.42
CA SER A 167 10.21 -4.75 -10.75
C SER A 167 9.81 -5.30 -12.10
N ILE A 168 8.73 -6.07 -12.15
CA ILE A 168 8.16 -6.67 -13.35
C ILE A 168 6.68 -6.31 -13.47
N GLU A 169 6.16 -6.29 -14.68
CA GLU A 169 4.77 -5.94 -14.99
C GLU A 169 4.21 -6.87 -16.07
N PRO A 170 2.87 -7.00 -16.20
CA PRO A 170 2.27 -7.76 -17.30
C PRO A 170 2.71 -7.24 -18.67
N ASP A 171 3.14 -8.12 -19.54
CA ASP A 171 3.43 -7.81 -20.94
C ASP A 171 2.14 -7.87 -21.76
N SER A 172 1.36 -6.81 -21.70
CA SER A 172 0.03 -6.69 -22.30
C SER A 172 0.01 -5.96 -23.64
N GLY A 173 1.17 -5.56 -24.17
CA GLY A 173 1.26 -4.67 -25.33
C GLY A 173 0.83 -3.22 -25.09
N ALA A 174 0.40 -2.87 -23.87
CA ALA A 174 -0.01 -1.52 -23.53
C ALA A 174 1.17 -0.53 -23.54
N PRO A 175 0.91 0.78 -23.79
CA PRO A 175 1.94 1.82 -23.77
C PRO A 175 2.69 1.89 -22.44
N THR A 176 3.92 2.38 -22.49
CA THR A 176 4.71 2.68 -21.27
C THR A 176 3.96 3.68 -20.39
N GLY A 177 3.92 3.42 -19.09
CA GLY A 177 3.21 4.26 -18.12
C GLY A 177 1.72 3.93 -17.94
N ALA A 178 1.16 2.98 -18.71
CA ALA A 178 -0.19 2.50 -18.46
C ALA A 178 -0.29 1.76 -17.11
N LEU A 179 -1.44 1.91 -16.44
CA LEU A 179 -1.76 1.11 -15.25
C LEU A 179 -2.20 -0.29 -15.67
N LEU A 180 -1.39 -1.30 -15.35
CA LEU A 180 -1.56 -2.67 -15.85
C LEU A 180 -2.25 -3.62 -14.86
N GLY A 181 -2.70 -3.11 -13.72
CA GLY A 181 -3.39 -3.92 -12.70
C GLY A 181 -4.66 -4.59 -13.24
N GLY A 182 -5.43 -3.89 -14.09
CA GLY A 182 -6.59 -4.45 -14.75
C GLY A 182 -6.24 -5.62 -15.69
N HIS A 183 -5.15 -5.51 -16.44
CA HIS A 183 -4.65 -6.61 -17.28
C HIS A 183 -4.20 -7.80 -16.44
N LEU A 184 -3.45 -7.55 -15.33
CA LEU A 184 -3.06 -8.60 -14.40
C LEU A 184 -4.29 -9.38 -13.89
N ILE A 185 -5.31 -8.66 -13.42
CA ILE A 185 -6.54 -9.29 -12.93
C ILE A 185 -7.26 -10.07 -14.05
N SER A 186 -7.29 -9.56 -15.28
CA SER A 186 -7.92 -10.26 -16.40
C SER A 186 -7.27 -11.62 -16.67
N TYR A 187 -5.94 -11.69 -16.71
CA TYR A 187 -5.21 -12.96 -16.89
C TYR A 187 -5.44 -13.93 -15.71
N LEU A 188 -5.48 -13.43 -14.49
CA LEU A 188 -5.75 -14.26 -13.31
C LEU A 188 -7.19 -14.79 -13.31
N LEU A 189 -8.18 -13.98 -13.70
CA LEU A 189 -9.59 -14.38 -13.80
C LEU A 189 -9.80 -15.42 -14.89
N GLU A 190 -9.20 -15.24 -16.07
CA GLU A 190 -9.23 -16.21 -17.17
C GLU A 190 -8.77 -17.59 -16.68
N ALA A 191 -7.59 -17.65 -16.07
CA ALA A 191 -7.05 -18.88 -15.53
C ALA A 191 -7.91 -19.47 -14.41
N PHE A 192 -8.39 -18.62 -13.49
CA PHE A 192 -9.25 -19.05 -12.39
C PHE A 192 -10.55 -19.70 -12.87
N TYR A 193 -11.24 -19.08 -13.83
CA TYR A 193 -12.49 -19.64 -14.37
C TYR A 193 -12.24 -20.88 -15.23
N SER A 194 -11.17 -20.92 -16.03
CA SER A 194 -10.83 -22.11 -16.83
C SER A 194 -10.53 -23.34 -15.98
N LEU A 195 -10.08 -23.15 -14.74
CA LEU A 195 -9.86 -24.20 -13.74
C LEU A 195 -11.12 -24.54 -12.92
N GLY A 196 -12.29 -23.98 -13.25
CA GLY A 196 -13.56 -24.24 -12.56
C GLY A 196 -13.76 -23.45 -11.27
N GLY A 197 -12.99 -22.41 -11.02
CA GLY A 197 -13.16 -21.50 -9.87
C GLY A 197 -14.48 -20.74 -9.92
N LYS A 198 -15.03 -20.40 -8.76
CA LYS A 198 -16.30 -19.65 -8.61
C LYS A 198 -16.07 -18.38 -7.78
N ILE A 199 -16.62 -17.24 -8.25
CA ILE A 199 -16.64 -15.98 -7.49
C ILE A 199 -18.09 -15.64 -7.14
N ILE A 200 -18.33 -15.24 -5.89
CA ILE A 200 -19.57 -14.65 -5.42
C ILE A 200 -19.31 -13.16 -5.23
N LEU A 201 -19.90 -12.33 -6.07
CA LEU A 201 -19.80 -10.85 -6.05
C LEU A 201 -20.89 -10.26 -5.14
N ASP A 202 -20.77 -8.98 -4.81
CA ASP A 202 -21.67 -8.26 -3.90
C ASP A 202 -21.89 -9.03 -2.59
N ALA A 203 -20.82 -9.67 -2.11
CA ALA A 203 -20.85 -10.62 -1.02
C ALA A 203 -19.85 -10.25 0.10
N PRO A 204 -20.13 -9.18 0.89
CA PRO A 204 -19.27 -8.84 2.02
C PRO A 204 -19.22 -9.98 3.06
N ALA A 205 -18.02 -10.50 3.32
CA ALA A 205 -17.78 -11.44 4.40
C ALA A 205 -18.05 -10.77 5.75
N GLN A 206 -18.76 -11.45 6.65
CA GLN A 206 -19.22 -10.91 7.94
C GLN A 206 -18.43 -11.42 9.12
N LYS A 207 -18.15 -12.72 9.14
CA LYS A 207 -17.38 -13.36 10.21
C LYS A 207 -16.74 -14.66 9.73
N LEU A 208 -15.65 -15.05 10.36
CA LEU A 208 -15.14 -16.42 10.31
C LEU A 208 -15.98 -17.29 11.25
N ILE A 209 -16.39 -18.44 10.77
CA ILE A 209 -17.07 -19.45 11.57
C ILE A 209 -16.00 -20.37 12.11
N SER A 210 -15.94 -20.52 13.42
CA SER A 210 -14.88 -21.24 14.12
C SER A 210 -15.42 -22.07 15.26
N ARG A 211 -14.63 -23.05 15.70
CA ARG A 211 -14.81 -23.78 16.95
C ARG A 211 -13.55 -23.72 17.80
N GLU A 212 -13.71 -23.87 19.08
CA GLU A 212 -12.60 -24.07 20.01
C GLU A 212 -12.37 -25.58 20.19
N ASN A 213 -11.12 -25.99 19.94
CA ASN A 213 -10.72 -27.40 20.14
C ASN A 213 -10.44 -27.68 21.61
N LYS A 214 -10.37 -28.96 21.97
CA LYS A 214 -10.12 -29.42 23.36
C LYS A 214 -8.79 -28.95 23.94
N ASP A 215 -7.82 -28.64 23.11
CA ASP A 215 -6.51 -28.11 23.49
C ASP A 215 -6.48 -26.55 23.60
N GLY A 216 -7.64 -25.90 23.44
CA GLY A 216 -7.78 -24.44 23.46
C GLY A 216 -7.38 -23.74 22.17
N SER A 217 -7.03 -24.47 21.11
CA SER A 217 -6.80 -23.90 19.80
C SER A 217 -8.12 -23.54 19.08
N THR A 218 -8.10 -22.51 18.24
CA THR A 218 -9.26 -22.14 17.43
C THR A 218 -9.10 -22.69 16.02
N GLU A 219 -10.09 -23.46 15.57
CA GLU A 219 -10.19 -23.96 14.20
C GLU A 219 -11.22 -23.15 13.41
N VAL A 220 -10.84 -22.67 12.22
CA VAL A 220 -11.75 -21.98 11.32
C VAL A 220 -12.41 -22.99 10.39
N LEU A 221 -13.74 -23.11 10.50
CA LEU A 221 -14.56 -24.07 9.75
C LEU A 221 -15.10 -23.48 8.44
N GLY A 222 -15.18 -22.14 8.33
CA GLY A 222 -15.76 -21.49 7.18
C GLY A 222 -15.97 -19.99 7.37
N VAL A 223 -16.81 -19.42 6.53
CA VAL A 223 -17.10 -17.99 6.51
C VAL A 223 -18.59 -17.72 6.32
N SER A 224 -19.09 -16.73 7.05
CA SER A 224 -20.42 -16.15 6.83
C SER A 224 -20.31 -14.91 5.97
N TYR A 225 -21.15 -14.78 4.96
CA TYR A 225 -21.22 -13.62 4.06
C TYR A 225 -22.65 -13.19 3.81
N LEU A 226 -22.82 -11.92 3.45
CA LEU A 226 -24.14 -11.37 3.07
C LEU A 226 -24.26 -11.38 1.54
N SER A 227 -25.41 -11.84 1.02
CA SER A 227 -25.72 -11.71 -0.40
C SER A 227 -27.23 -11.52 -0.56
N ASN A 228 -27.64 -10.55 -1.38
CA ASN A 228 -29.06 -10.22 -1.60
C ASN A 228 -29.85 -10.04 -0.29
N GLY A 229 -29.25 -9.39 0.71
CA GLY A 229 -29.89 -9.14 2.02
C GLY A 229 -30.01 -10.37 2.93
N LYS A 230 -29.49 -11.53 2.53
CA LYS A 230 -29.51 -12.76 3.32
C LYS A 230 -28.11 -13.21 3.72
N VAL A 231 -28.00 -13.82 4.87
CA VAL A 231 -26.74 -14.38 5.38
C VAL A 231 -26.59 -15.82 4.89
N PHE A 232 -25.44 -16.13 4.34
CA PHE A 232 -25.03 -17.45 3.89
C PHE A 232 -23.79 -17.91 4.64
N ASN A 233 -23.72 -19.19 4.98
CA ASN A 233 -22.55 -19.82 5.58
C ASN A 233 -21.92 -20.78 4.57
N LEU A 234 -20.65 -20.59 4.24
CA LEU A 234 -19.86 -21.45 3.37
C LEU A 234 -18.86 -22.22 4.21
N LYS A 235 -18.98 -23.56 4.21
CA LYS A 235 -18.01 -24.44 4.85
C LYS A 235 -16.73 -24.51 4.02
N ALA A 236 -15.56 -24.38 4.69
CA ALA A 236 -14.24 -24.46 4.08
C ALA A 236 -13.45 -25.60 4.72
N LYS A 237 -13.42 -26.76 4.07
CA LYS A 237 -12.86 -27.99 4.66
C LYS A 237 -11.38 -27.96 4.99
N LYS A 238 -10.62 -27.11 4.28
CA LYS A 238 -9.16 -27.04 4.42
C LYS A 238 -8.67 -25.66 4.91
N GLY A 239 -9.53 -24.63 4.83
CA GLY A 239 -9.21 -23.33 5.38
C GLY A 239 -9.82 -22.15 4.64
N VAL A 240 -9.66 -20.97 5.23
CA VAL A 240 -10.09 -19.68 4.70
C VAL A 240 -8.86 -18.83 4.45
N HIS A 241 -8.70 -18.36 3.21
CA HIS A 241 -7.63 -17.45 2.81
C HIS A 241 -8.13 -16.01 2.89
N LEU A 242 -7.57 -15.20 3.79
CA LEU A 242 -7.88 -13.78 3.94
C LEU A 242 -7.04 -12.94 2.98
N ALA A 243 -7.66 -12.41 1.93
CA ALA A 243 -7.04 -11.55 0.92
C ALA A 243 -7.89 -10.28 0.65
N SER A 244 -8.62 -9.82 1.67
CA SER A 244 -9.63 -8.75 1.59
C SER A 244 -9.07 -7.32 1.56
N GLY A 245 -7.77 -7.15 1.37
CA GLY A 245 -7.10 -5.86 1.38
C GLY A 245 -6.97 -5.25 2.78
N GLY A 246 -6.62 -3.97 2.82
CA GLY A 246 -6.36 -3.22 4.03
C GLY A 246 -7.58 -2.49 4.61
N PHE A 247 -7.29 -1.40 5.35
CA PHE A 247 -8.31 -0.58 6.02
C PHE A 247 -8.29 0.90 5.60
N ASP A 248 -7.89 1.17 4.37
CA ASP A 248 -7.72 2.49 3.77
C ASP A 248 -8.93 3.42 3.97
N HIS A 249 -10.14 2.87 3.91
CA HIS A 249 -11.40 3.59 4.00
C HIS A 249 -12.18 3.32 5.31
N ASN A 250 -11.51 2.79 6.33
CA ASN A 250 -12.07 2.68 7.69
C ASN A 250 -11.53 3.82 8.57
N ALA A 251 -12.34 4.84 8.80
CA ALA A 251 -11.93 6.03 9.55
C ALA A 251 -11.50 5.69 11.00
N GLU A 252 -12.19 4.77 11.65
CA GLU A 252 -11.87 4.33 13.01
C GLU A 252 -10.52 3.59 13.06
N MET A 253 -10.30 2.62 12.19
CA MET A 253 -9.03 1.90 12.13
C MET A 253 -7.87 2.83 11.77
N LYS A 254 -8.05 3.75 10.82
CA LYS A 254 -7.03 4.76 10.52
C LYS A 254 -6.71 5.61 11.74
N LYS A 255 -7.71 6.10 12.46
CA LYS A 255 -7.52 6.90 13.67
C LYS A 255 -6.79 6.13 14.77
N ASN A 256 -7.09 4.83 14.91
CA ASN A 256 -6.52 4.01 15.99
C ASN A 256 -5.11 3.52 15.67
N PHE A 257 -4.78 3.28 14.40
CA PHE A 257 -3.53 2.63 14.01
C PHE A 257 -2.56 3.55 13.29
N LEU A 258 -3.04 4.48 12.43
CA LEU A 258 -2.14 5.37 11.70
C LEU A 258 -1.80 6.60 12.53
N SER A 259 -0.52 6.93 12.57
CA SER A 259 0.00 8.08 13.32
C SER A 259 -0.23 9.43 12.63
N VAL A 260 -0.57 9.43 11.33
CA VAL A 260 -0.77 10.65 10.53
C VAL A 260 -2.13 10.59 9.86
N PRO A 261 -2.96 11.64 9.94
CA PRO A 261 -4.18 11.74 9.14
C PRO A 261 -3.85 11.63 7.66
N SER A 262 -4.46 10.68 6.95
CA SER A 262 -4.11 10.43 5.56
C SER A 262 -5.30 10.00 4.70
N TYR A 263 -5.20 10.26 3.40
CA TYR A 263 -6.17 9.83 2.41
C TYR A 263 -5.79 8.44 1.88
N GLY A 264 -6.77 7.52 1.77
CA GLY A 264 -6.56 6.20 1.18
C GLY A 264 -6.81 6.21 -0.33
N ALA A 265 -5.84 5.77 -1.12
CA ALA A 265 -5.96 5.69 -2.59
C ALA A 265 -6.46 4.33 -3.10
N GLY A 266 -6.59 3.35 -2.23
CA GLY A 266 -7.18 2.04 -2.56
C GLY A 266 -8.69 2.13 -2.84
N VAL A 267 -9.27 1.02 -3.26
CA VAL A 267 -10.73 0.96 -3.49
C VAL A 267 -11.53 1.19 -2.21
N LYS A 268 -12.70 1.83 -2.33
CA LYS A 268 -13.55 2.18 -1.18
C LYS A 268 -14.03 0.96 -0.36
N SER A 269 -13.98 -0.23 -0.93
CA SER A 269 -14.30 -1.49 -0.24
C SER A 269 -13.24 -1.95 0.77
N ASN A 270 -12.04 -1.36 0.77
CA ASN A 270 -10.97 -1.67 1.75
C ASN A 270 -11.29 -1.08 3.13
N THR A 271 -12.06 -1.81 3.92
CA THR A 271 -12.54 -1.36 5.25
C THR A 271 -12.03 -2.21 6.41
N GLY A 272 -11.02 -3.07 6.17
CA GLY A 272 -10.37 -3.87 7.21
C GLY A 272 -11.18 -5.09 7.67
N ASP A 273 -12.08 -5.62 6.84
CA ASP A 273 -13.00 -6.67 7.27
C ASP A 273 -12.27 -7.95 7.65
N GLY A 274 -11.31 -8.41 6.82
CA GLY A 274 -10.51 -9.61 7.12
C GLY A 274 -9.66 -9.44 8.38
N ILE A 275 -9.07 -8.26 8.57
CA ILE A 275 -8.28 -7.96 9.77
C ILE A 275 -9.19 -8.04 11.02
N ARG A 276 -10.36 -7.39 10.98
CA ARG A 276 -11.31 -7.43 12.10
C ARG A 276 -11.84 -8.83 12.40
N MET A 277 -12.07 -9.64 11.36
CA MET A 277 -12.48 -11.03 11.53
C MET A 277 -11.40 -11.86 12.22
N ALA A 278 -10.14 -11.71 11.79
CA ALA A 278 -9.01 -12.39 12.42
C ALA A 278 -8.78 -11.92 13.88
N MET A 279 -8.88 -10.61 14.15
CA MET A 279 -8.80 -10.06 15.51
C MET A 279 -9.84 -10.68 16.45
N LYS A 280 -11.07 -10.88 15.98
CA LYS A 280 -12.14 -11.48 16.79
C LYS A 280 -11.82 -12.93 17.22
N LEU A 281 -10.98 -13.62 16.48
CA LEU A 281 -10.48 -14.95 16.79
C LEU A 281 -9.15 -14.94 17.56
N GLY A 282 -8.70 -13.77 18.02
CA GLY A 282 -7.48 -13.63 18.81
C GLY A 282 -6.19 -13.60 17.99
N ALA A 283 -6.27 -13.35 16.68
CA ALA A 283 -5.07 -13.20 15.87
C ALA A 283 -4.22 -12.01 16.31
N ASP A 284 -2.94 -12.24 16.46
CA ASP A 284 -1.94 -11.21 16.71
C ASP A 284 -1.80 -10.30 15.48
N LEU A 285 -1.59 -8.99 15.71
CA LEU A 285 -1.46 -8.01 14.62
C LEU A 285 -0.03 -7.48 14.52
N ARG A 286 0.38 -7.15 13.30
CA ARG A 286 1.69 -6.57 13.04
C ARG A 286 1.60 -5.41 12.04
N ASN A 287 2.53 -4.46 12.16
CA ASN A 287 2.74 -3.35 11.24
C ASN A 287 1.47 -2.49 10.98
N MET A 288 0.58 -2.41 11.95
CA MET A 288 -0.70 -1.70 11.80
C MET A 288 -0.54 -0.18 11.59
N ASN A 289 0.60 0.38 11.97
CA ASN A 289 0.97 1.77 11.75
C ASN A 289 1.64 2.03 10.39
N GLU A 290 1.97 0.98 9.65
CA GLU A 290 2.68 1.08 8.39
C GLU A 290 1.72 1.13 7.20
N VAL A 291 2.09 1.93 6.22
CA VAL A 291 1.37 2.08 4.95
C VAL A 291 2.35 2.13 3.80
N TRP A 292 1.90 1.89 2.59
CA TRP A 292 2.59 2.28 1.38
C TRP A 292 2.27 3.74 1.11
N GLY A 293 3.10 4.63 1.68
CA GLY A 293 2.83 6.05 1.81
C GLY A 293 3.01 6.84 0.51
N SER A 294 2.35 7.97 0.42
CA SER A 294 2.43 8.92 -0.69
C SER A 294 1.95 10.30 -0.23
N ALA A 295 1.92 11.26 -1.16
CA ALA A 295 1.21 12.52 -1.00
C ALA A 295 0.20 12.69 -2.15
N VAL A 296 -0.87 13.44 -1.88
CA VAL A 296 -1.90 13.81 -2.87
C VAL A 296 -2.14 15.31 -2.82
N TYR A 297 -2.67 15.89 -3.89
CA TYR A 297 -3.24 17.23 -3.81
C TYR A 297 -4.51 17.18 -2.99
N LYS A 298 -4.54 17.94 -1.90
CA LYS A 298 -5.70 17.95 -0.99
C LYS A 298 -6.98 18.39 -1.70
N GLY A 299 -6.88 19.43 -2.54
CA GLY A 299 -8.04 19.90 -3.31
C GLY A 299 -8.60 18.85 -4.28
N GLU A 300 -7.76 18.01 -4.91
CA GLU A 300 -8.22 16.90 -5.73
C GLU A 300 -8.95 15.86 -4.89
N ALA A 301 -8.35 15.46 -3.77
CA ALA A 301 -8.92 14.47 -2.86
C ALA A 301 -10.31 14.87 -2.33
N GLU A 302 -10.47 16.14 -1.94
CA GLU A 302 -11.72 16.66 -1.37
C GLU A 302 -12.82 16.91 -2.42
N MET A 303 -12.45 17.35 -3.61
CA MET A 303 -13.42 17.71 -4.66
C MET A 303 -13.88 16.52 -5.49
N THR A 304 -12.97 15.59 -5.78
CA THR A 304 -13.26 14.49 -6.72
C THR A 304 -13.38 13.13 -6.03
N GLY A 305 -12.84 13.01 -4.81
CA GLY A 305 -12.66 11.72 -4.14
C GLY A 305 -11.67 10.81 -4.86
N SER A 306 -11.02 11.29 -5.91
CA SER A 306 -9.95 10.61 -6.63
C SER A 306 -8.62 10.94 -5.99
N LEU A 307 -7.73 9.97 -5.92
CA LEU A 307 -6.46 10.11 -5.23
C LEU A 307 -5.33 9.70 -6.17
N ASN A 308 -4.83 10.68 -6.93
CA ASN A 308 -3.62 10.48 -7.71
C ASN A 308 -2.41 10.86 -6.86
N ALA A 309 -1.49 9.91 -6.66
CA ALA A 309 -0.23 10.21 -5.99
C ALA A 309 0.51 11.31 -6.73
N VAL A 310 1.03 12.30 -5.98
CA VAL A 310 1.79 13.41 -6.56
C VAL A 310 3.19 12.92 -6.95
N THR A 311 3.26 12.22 -8.07
CA THR A 311 4.52 11.71 -8.63
C THR A 311 5.23 12.72 -9.51
N GLU A 312 4.52 13.71 -10.03
CA GLU A 312 5.05 14.72 -10.95
C GLU A 312 6.19 15.56 -10.36
N LYS A 313 6.23 15.73 -9.02
CA LYS A 313 7.35 16.39 -8.34
C LYS A 313 8.71 15.75 -8.66
N LYS A 314 8.73 14.46 -9.02
CA LYS A 314 9.93 13.75 -9.42
C LYS A 314 10.49 14.26 -10.76
N TYR A 315 9.62 14.63 -11.69
CA TYR A 315 9.98 15.07 -13.03
C TYR A 315 10.11 16.59 -13.15
N ASN A 316 9.57 17.35 -12.20
CA ASN A 316 9.66 18.81 -12.18
C ASN A 316 10.99 19.26 -11.53
N ALA A 317 11.76 20.06 -12.25
CA ALA A 317 13.15 20.35 -11.91
C ALA A 317 13.31 21.32 -10.74
N SER A 318 12.41 22.28 -10.59
CA SER A 318 12.52 23.39 -9.64
C SER A 318 11.49 23.34 -8.50
N CYS A 319 10.59 22.34 -8.44
CA CYS A 319 9.54 22.27 -7.41
C CYS A 319 10.11 22.09 -6.00
N LEU A 320 9.45 22.69 -5.00
CA LEU A 320 9.78 22.56 -3.59
C LEU A 320 8.57 22.11 -2.77
N LEU A 321 8.81 21.21 -1.82
CA LEU A 321 7.84 20.79 -0.81
C LEU A 321 8.11 21.56 0.49
N VAL A 322 7.19 22.43 0.89
CA VAL A 322 7.32 23.27 2.08
C VAL A 322 6.16 23.07 3.05
N ASN A 323 6.43 23.25 4.34
CA ASN A 323 5.41 23.23 5.39
C ASN A 323 4.75 24.61 5.59
N ARG A 324 3.79 24.69 6.52
CA ARG A 324 3.09 25.94 6.89
C ARG A 324 4.03 27.09 7.25
N TYR A 325 5.24 26.80 7.69
CA TYR A 325 6.23 27.82 8.06
C TYR A 325 7.06 28.28 6.87
N GLY A 326 6.81 27.78 5.67
CA GLY A 326 7.59 28.07 4.46
C GLY A 326 8.99 27.42 4.46
N LYS A 327 9.16 26.32 5.17
CA LYS A 327 10.43 25.56 5.24
C LYS A 327 10.31 24.24 4.50
N ARG A 328 11.34 23.88 3.73
CA ARG A 328 11.49 22.55 3.17
C ARG A 328 11.60 21.52 4.30
N PHE A 329 11.16 20.30 4.07
CA PHE A 329 11.21 19.24 5.06
C PHE A 329 11.45 17.84 4.46
N SER A 330 11.70 17.74 3.15
CA SER A 330 11.95 16.49 2.46
C SER A 330 12.73 16.73 1.17
N ASN A 331 13.37 15.68 0.67
CA ASN A 331 13.88 15.62 -0.71
C ASN A 331 12.69 15.39 -1.66
N GLU A 332 12.40 16.34 -2.53
CA GLU A 332 11.26 16.25 -3.45
C GLU A 332 11.42 15.16 -4.52
N LYS A 333 12.67 14.74 -4.78
CA LYS A 333 13.00 13.65 -5.72
C LYS A 333 13.02 12.27 -5.10
N ALA A 334 13.03 12.17 -3.76
CA ALA A 334 12.93 10.90 -3.07
C ALA A 334 11.65 10.14 -3.45
N ASP A 335 11.65 8.85 -3.17
CA ASP A 335 10.48 8.01 -3.35
C ASP A 335 9.28 8.53 -2.54
N TYR A 336 8.10 8.09 -2.93
CA TYR A 336 6.87 8.61 -2.35
C TYR A 336 6.65 8.15 -0.90
N ASP A 337 7.17 6.98 -0.50
CA ASP A 337 7.07 6.51 0.87
C ASP A 337 7.96 7.34 1.81
N SER A 338 9.21 7.62 1.42
CA SER A 338 10.10 8.54 2.16
C SER A 338 9.48 9.93 2.31
N SER A 339 8.79 10.42 1.27
CA SER A 339 8.05 11.68 1.34
C SER A 339 6.90 11.63 2.35
N TRP A 340 6.15 10.51 2.41
CA TRP A 340 5.07 10.33 3.38
C TRP A 340 5.60 10.30 4.82
N ARG A 341 6.71 9.61 5.07
CA ARG A 341 7.34 9.56 6.41
C ARG A 341 7.73 10.93 6.93
N SER A 342 8.05 11.88 6.05
CA SER A 342 8.39 13.25 6.43
C SER A 342 7.23 14.05 7.06
N PHE A 343 5.98 13.61 6.87
CA PHE A 343 4.80 14.23 7.52
C PHE A 343 4.62 13.87 9.00
N HIS A 344 5.34 12.88 9.52
CA HIS A 344 5.18 12.40 10.91
C HIS A 344 5.74 13.36 11.96
N ALA A 345 6.56 14.32 11.56
CA ALA A 345 7.16 15.26 12.49
C ALA A 345 6.09 16.08 13.20
N LYS A 346 6.11 16.02 14.54
CA LYS A 346 5.24 16.83 15.41
C LYS A 346 6.01 18.01 15.99
N GLU A 347 5.27 19.04 16.39
CA GLU A 347 5.83 20.10 17.20
C GLU A 347 6.20 19.55 18.58
N ASN A 348 7.36 19.98 19.10
CA ASN A 348 7.81 19.59 20.43
C ASN A 348 7.24 20.48 21.52
N TRP A 349 6.56 21.54 21.12
CA TRP A 349 6.12 22.62 21.99
C TRP A 349 4.82 23.26 21.47
N GLY A 350 4.04 23.81 22.34
CA GLY A 350 2.79 24.51 22.00
C GLY A 350 1.64 23.53 21.74
N ASP A 351 1.02 23.62 20.60
CA ASP A 351 -0.20 22.88 20.24
C ASP A 351 0.01 21.39 19.89
N LEU A 352 1.26 20.93 19.88
CA LEU A 352 1.65 19.55 19.57
C LEU A 352 1.13 19.03 18.20
N ASN A 353 0.78 19.93 17.29
CA ASN A 353 0.31 19.59 15.95
C ASN A 353 1.43 19.01 15.06
N TYR A 354 1.05 18.47 13.91
CA TYR A 354 2.03 18.05 12.91
C TYR A 354 2.74 19.27 12.32
N LYS A 355 4.07 19.25 12.38
CA LYS A 355 4.91 20.36 11.91
C LYS A 355 4.76 20.59 10.40
N ASN A 356 4.60 19.51 9.65
CA ASN A 356 4.58 19.50 8.19
C ASN A 356 3.17 19.34 7.60
N ILE A 357 2.12 19.61 8.38
CA ILE A 357 0.72 19.66 7.93
C ILE A 357 0.09 20.96 8.42
N PRO A 358 -0.44 21.82 7.52
CA PRO A 358 -0.47 21.67 6.05
C PRO A 358 0.91 21.79 5.40
N ALA A 359 1.01 21.20 4.20
CA ALA A 359 2.18 21.28 3.34
C ALA A 359 1.79 21.75 1.95
N PHE A 360 2.75 22.30 1.22
CA PHE A 360 2.49 22.90 -0.10
C PHE A 360 3.61 22.52 -1.07
N LEU A 361 3.24 22.16 -2.29
CA LEU A 361 4.16 22.11 -3.40
C LEU A 361 4.17 23.45 -4.11
N ILE A 362 5.37 23.98 -4.30
CA ILE A 362 5.64 25.25 -4.96
C ILE A 362 6.38 24.97 -6.27
N TYR A 363 5.94 25.59 -7.34
CA TYR A 363 6.48 25.45 -8.69
C TYR A 363 6.78 26.81 -9.30
N ASP A 364 7.68 26.84 -10.27
CA ASP A 364 7.85 28.00 -11.12
C ASP A 364 7.32 27.75 -12.55
N HIS A 365 7.49 28.71 -13.42
CA HIS A 365 6.99 28.63 -14.79
C HIS A 365 7.79 27.65 -15.66
N LYS A 366 9.04 27.30 -15.30
CA LYS A 366 9.82 26.26 -16.00
C LYS A 366 9.15 24.90 -15.87
N ASP A 367 8.76 24.53 -14.64
CA ASP A 367 8.03 23.28 -14.40
C ASP A 367 6.72 23.22 -15.19
N ARG A 368 6.01 24.35 -15.25
CA ARG A 368 4.75 24.47 -16.00
C ARG A 368 4.94 24.34 -17.51
N LYS A 369 6.07 24.82 -18.06
CA LYS A 369 6.40 24.74 -19.50
C LYS A 369 6.90 23.35 -19.90
N ASN A 370 7.75 22.76 -19.08
CA ASN A 370 8.48 21.55 -19.44
C ASN A 370 7.81 20.26 -18.96
N GLY A 371 6.84 20.37 -18.03
CA GLY A 371 6.18 19.23 -17.43
C GLY A 371 4.69 19.43 -17.23
N THR A 372 4.20 18.76 -16.18
CA THR A 372 2.83 18.91 -15.68
C THR A 372 2.86 19.38 -14.24
N ILE A 373 1.91 20.23 -13.87
CA ILE A 373 1.58 20.52 -12.48
C ILE A 373 0.08 20.32 -12.26
N GLY A 374 -0.30 19.63 -11.19
CA GLY A 374 -1.69 19.21 -10.97
C GLY A 374 -2.24 18.33 -12.10
N GLY A 375 -1.38 17.53 -12.74
CA GLY A 375 -1.73 16.69 -13.89
C GLY A 375 -2.06 17.48 -15.17
N LYS A 376 -1.79 18.80 -15.24
CA LYS A 376 -2.16 19.68 -16.35
C LYS A 376 -0.91 20.19 -17.09
N LYS A 377 -0.91 20.06 -18.41
CA LYS A 377 0.09 20.66 -19.31
C LYS A 377 -0.13 22.16 -19.45
N ILE A 378 0.87 22.89 -20.02
CA ILE A 378 0.87 24.35 -20.16
C ILE A 378 -0.39 24.91 -20.84
N ASN A 379 -0.92 24.21 -21.83
CA ASN A 379 -2.12 24.60 -22.60
C ASN A 379 -3.46 24.24 -21.91
N GLN A 380 -3.43 23.68 -20.72
CA GLN A 380 -4.62 23.30 -19.96
C GLN A 380 -4.78 24.23 -18.74
N THR A 381 -6.01 24.55 -18.37
CA THR A 381 -6.32 25.34 -17.18
C THR A 381 -5.97 24.56 -15.92
N LEU A 382 -5.27 25.21 -14.98
CA LEU A 382 -5.03 24.64 -13.66
C LEU A 382 -6.34 24.50 -12.87
N PRO A 383 -6.47 23.46 -12.04
CA PRO A 383 -7.60 23.33 -11.15
C PRO A 383 -7.72 24.53 -10.18
N GLY A 384 -8.96 24.84 -9.76
CA GLY A 384 -9.23 25.99 -8.89
C GLY A 384 -8.57 25.95 -7.51
N TRP A 385 -8.06 24.79 -7.09
CA TRP A 385 -7.29 24.65 -5.86
C TRP A 385 -5.79 24.99 -5.99
N PHE A 386 -5.31 25.35 -7.19
CA PHE A 386 -4.00 25.98 -7.38
C PHE A 386 -4.05 27.48 -7.17
N SER A 387 -3.05 28.01 -6.49
CA SER A 387 -2.76 29.44 -6.43
C SER A 387 -1.65 29.82 -7.40
N GLN A 388 -1.75 31.02 -8.00
CA GLN A 388 -0.74 31.56 -8.89
C GLN A 388 -0.41 33.01 -8.50
N SER A 389 0.86 33.42 -8.64
CA SER A 389 1.31 34.80 -8.39
C SER A 389 2.55 35.12 -9.20
N SER A 390 2.74 36.41 -9.54
CA SER A 390 3.96 36.92 -10.18
C SER A 390 5.14 37.05 -9.21
N SER A 391 4.90 36.92 -7.88
CA SER A 391 5.95 37.00 -6.87
C SER A 391 5.78 35.88 -5.84
N ILE A 392 6.90 35.49 -5.20
CA ILE A 392 6.93 34.49 -4.14
C ILE A 392 6.12 34.95 -2.91
N GLU A 393 6.25 36.20 -2.55
CA GLU A 393 5.51 36.80 -1.44
C GLU A 393 4.00 36.81 -1.70
N GLY A 394 3.60 37.15 -2.92
CA GLY A 394 2.19 37.09 -3.34
C GLY A 394 1.63 35.69 -3.33
N LEU A 395 2.42 34.68 -3.74
CA LEU A 395 2.04 33.28 -3.65
C LEU A 395 1.91 32.83 -2.19
N ALA A 396 2.91 33.15 -1.35
CA ALA A 396 2.89 32.81 0.06
C ALA A 396 1.64 33.38 0.78
N LYS A 397 1.27 34.63 0.47
CA LYS A 397 0.06 35.27 1.00
C LYS A 397 -1.20 34.50 0.60
N LYS A 398 -1.33 34.07 -0.66
CA LYS A 398 -2.48 33.29 -1.16
C LYS A 398 -2.60 31.91 -0.51
N LEU A 399 -1.46 31.29 -0.19
CA LEU A 399 -1.40 29.95 0.43
C LEU A 399 -1.41 30.00 1.97
N GLY A 400 -1.39 31.17 2.60
CA GLY A 400 -1.30 31.30 4.05
C GLY A 400 0.05 30.89 4.64
N ILE A 401 1.13 30.94 3.86
CA ILE A 401 2.50 30.57 4.27
C ILE A 401 3.23 31.82 4.76
N ASN A 402 4.16 31.67 5.72
CA ASN A 402 5.02 32.77 6.14
C ASN A 402 5.88 33.29 4.98
N GLN A 403 5.62 34.51 4.52
CA GLN A 403 6.24 35.12 3.32
C GLN A 403 7.76 35.24 3.45
N LYS A 404 8.25 35.72 4.62
CA LYS A 404 9.68 35.92 4.90
C LYS A 404 10.43 34.59 4.83
N ASN A 405 9.87 33.57 5.45
CA ASN A 405 10.50 32.24 5.49
C ASN A 405 10.49 31.59 4.11
N LEU A 406 9.35 31.62 3.38
CA LEU A 406 9.29 31.02 2.04
C LEU A 406 10.31 31.66 1.10
N LYS A 407 10.41 33.00 1.12
CA LYS A 407 11.41 33.72 0.33
C LYS A 407 12.85 33.30 0.70
N ALA A 408 13.16 33.23 1.99
CA ALA A 408 14.48 32.81 2.45
C ALA A 408 14.80 31.37 2.05
N THR A 409 13.83 30.45 2.17
CA THR A 409 13.94 29.03 1.78
C THR A 409 14.24 28.91 0.29
N ILE A 410 13.48 29.59 -0.57
CA ILE A 410 13.68 29.56 -2.03
C ILE A 410 15.04 30.20 -2.38
N SER A 411 15.41 31.31 -1.76
CA SER A 411 16.69 31.96 -2.01
C SER A 411 17.89 31.07 -1.64
N GLN A 412 17.80 30.33 -0.51
CA GLN A 412 18.83 29.37 -0.10
C GLN A 412 18.92 28.22 -1.09
N PHE A 413 17.77 27.61 -1.42
CA PHE A 413 17.70 26.53 -2.38
C PHE A 413 18.29 26.93 -3.74
N ASN A 414 17.92 28.11 -4.26
CA ASN A 414 18.40 28.59 -5.55
C ASN A 414 19.92 28.75 -5.57
N ARG A 415 20.52 29.31 -4.49
CA ARG A 415 21.99 29.40 -4.39
C ARG A 415 22.65 28.03 -4.45
N ASN A 416 22.12 27.06 -3.72
CA ASN A 416 22.65 25.72 -3.68
C ASN A 416 22.45 25.00 -5.03
N ALA A 417 21.28 25.15 -5.65
CA ALA A 417 20.97 24.57 -6.95
C ALA A 417 21.90 25.06 -8.07
N VAL A 418 22.27 26.36 -8.07
CA VAL A 418 23.28 26.93 -9.01
C VAL A 418 24.65 26.26 -8.81
N LEU A 419 24.98 25.87 -7.58
CA LEU A 419 26.23 25.16 -7.27
C LEU A 419 26.11 23.63 -7.52
N GLY A 420 24.95 23.13 -7.92
CA GLY A 420 24.70 21.72 -8.17
C GLY A 420 24.63 20.86 -6.89
N THR A 421 24.32 21.45 -5.74
CA THR A 421 24.29 20.76 -4.44
C THR A 421 23.00 21.05 -3.68
N ASP A 422 22.57 20.12 -2.84
CA ASP A 422 21.48 20.32 -1.87
C ASP A 422 21.91 19.81 -0.48
N PRO A 423 22.65 20.63 0.30
CA PRO A 423 23.13 20.22 1.60
C PRO A 423 22.04 19.91 2.63
N ASP A 424 20.82 20.40 2.41
CA ASP A 424 19.71 20.22 3.35
C ASP A 424 19.04 18.83 3.23
N PHE A 425 18.90 18.30 2.01
CA PHE A 425 18.15 17.07 1.74
C PHE A 425 18.81 16.15 0.71
N HIS A 426 20.02 16.43 0.23
CA HIS A 426 20.80 15.60 -0.69
C HIS A 426 20.07 15.30 -2.02
N ARG A 427 19.21 16.23 -2.46
CA ARG A 427 18.42 16.10 -3.69
C ARG A 427 19.34 16.06 -4.92
N GLY A 428 19.12 15.06 -5.77
CA GLY A 428 19.91 14.84 -6.98
C GLY A 428 21.18 14.02 -6.79
N GLU A 429 21.48 13.56 -5.58
CA GLU A 429 22.69 12.78 -5.30
C GLU A 429 22.54 11.29 -5.64
N THR A 430 21.34 10.70 -5.42
CA THR A 430 21.11 9.28 -5.68
C THR A 430 20.77 9.01 -7.15
N HIS A 431 21.00 7.77 -7.59
CA HIS A 431 20.53 7.35 -8.92
C HIS A 431 19.00 7.44 -9.01
N TYR A 432 18.29 7.11 -7.93
CA TYR A 432 16.83 7.22 -7.89
C TYR A 432 16.35 8.66 -8.11
N ASP A 433 16.99 9.66 -7.51
CA ASP A 433 16.64 11.08 -7.68
C ASP A 433 16.74 11.54 -9.15
N ARG A 434 17.70 10.99 -9.88
CA ARG A 434 18.00 11.31 -11.28
C ARG A 434 17.25 10.45 -12.29
N MET A 435 16.58 9.39 -11.83
CA MET A 435 15.89 8.43 -12.68
C MET A 435 14.79 9.08 -13.51
N GLY A 436 14.76 8.76 -14.81
CA GLY A 436 13.76 9.26 -15.75
C GLY A 436 13.98 10.71 -16.16
N LEU A 437 15.18 11.26 -15.92
CA LEU A 437 15.60 12.57 -16.42
C LEU A 437 16.61 12.38 -17.57
N ASP A 438 16.34 13.02 -18.70
CA ASP A 438 17.24 13.00 -19.86
C ASP A 438 18.57 13.69 -19.54
N ASP A 439 18.52 14.74 -18.70
CA ASP A 439 19.66 15.47 -18.17
C ASP A 439 19.62 15.42 -16.63
N THR A 440 20.68 14.89 -16.01
CA THR A 440 20.79 14.76 -14.55
C THR A 440 20.82 16.12 -13.84
N SER A 441 21.22 17.21 -14.51
CA SER A 441 21.13 18.56 -13.96
C SER A 441 19.69 18.99 -13.68
N LEU A 442 18.71 18.36 -14.34
CA LEU A 442 17.27 18.59 -14.08
C LEU A 442 16.80 18.04 -12.75
N ALA A 443 17.62 17.27 -12.02
CA ALA A 443 17.27 16.85 -10.67
C ALA A 443 17.26 18.03 -9.68
N LEU A 444 18.05 19.06 -9.95
CA LEU A 444 18.27 20.21 -9.07
C LEU A 444 18.38 21.51 -9.88
N GLN A 445 17.31 22.27 -10.01
CA GLN A 445 17.25 23.54 -10.73
C GLN A 445 16.71 24.65 -9.84
N PRO A 446 17.21 25.90 -9.95
CA PRO A 446 16.65 27.04 -9.23
C PRO A 446 15.14 27.21 -9.49
N LEU A 447 14.40 27.68 -8.51
CA LEU A 447 13.00 28.09 -8.60
C LEU A 447 12.97 29.62 -8.74
N ASP A 448 13.05 30.15 -9.97
CA ASP A 448 13.33 31.59 -10.23
C ASP A 448 12.55 32.19 -11.39
N LEU A 449 11.74 31.45 -12.14
CA LEU A 449 11.00 31.95 -13.29
C LEU A 449 9.51 32.17 -12.95
N PRO A 450 9.04 33.44 -12.81
CA PRO A 450 7.62 33.72 -12.61
C PRO A 450 6.77 33.43 -13.88
N PRO A 451 5.44 33.23 -13.74
CA PRO A 451 4.70 33.20 -12.49
C PRO A 451 4.97 31.92 -11.67
N TYR A 452 4.78 32.05 -10.35
CA TYR A 452 4.90 30.94 -9.41
C TYR A 452 3.53 30.34 -9.13
N TYR A 453 3.52 29.01 -8.86
CA TYR A 453 2.31 28.25 -8.63
C TYR A 453 2.45 27.46 -7.32
N GLY A 454 1.33 27.20 -6.66
CA GLY A 454 1.36 26.38 -5.45
C GLY A 454 0.02 25.77 -5.13
N ALA A 455 0.07 24.60 -4.50
CA ALA A 455 -1.11 23.89 -4.04
C ALA A 455 -0.84 23.14 -2.74
N GLU A 456 -1.87 23.03 -1.90
CA GLU A 456 -1.79 22.22 -0.68
C GLU A 456 -1.73 20.74 -1.03
N VAL A 457 -0.81 20.03 -0.39
CA VAL A 457 -0.69 18.57 -0.45
C VAL A 457 -0.90 17.97 0.93
N ALA A 458 -1.43 16.77 0.94
CA ALA A 458 -1.72 16.03 2.16
C ALA A 458 -1.11 14.62 2.12
N PRO A 459 -0.79 14.04 3.28
CA PRO A 459 -0.39 12.64 3.36
C PRO A 459 -1.46 11.72 2.78
N SER A 460 -1.04 10.71 2.05
CA SER A 460 -1.91 9.66 1.52
C SER A 460 -1.18 8.31 1.53
N HIS A 461 -1.92 7.26 1.23
CA HIS A 461 -1.36 5.92 1.10
C HIS A 461 -2.05 5.14 -0.01
N LEU A 462 -1.27 4.33 -0.72
CA LEU A 462 -1.73 3.42 -1.77
C LEU A 462 -2.38 2.17 -1.18
N GLY A 463 -2.00 1.81 0.05
CA GLY A 463 -2.54 0.71 0.83
C GLY A 463 -1.97 0.69 2.24
N THR A 464 -2.68 0.07 3.18
CA THR A 464 -2.17 -0.21 4.52
C THR A 464 -1.39 -1.53 4.53
N CYS A 465 -0.27 -1.60 5.25
CA CYS A 465 0.60 -2.78 5.31
C CYS A 465 0.27 -3.71 6.48
N GLY A 466 -0.43 -3.19 7.51
CA GLY A 466 -0.75 -3.94 8.72
C GLY A 466 -1.80 -5.02 8.53
N GLY A 467 -1.71 -6.06 9.35
CA GLY A 467 -2.65 -7.17 9.35
C GLY A 467 -2.31 -8.25 10.37
N PRO A 468 -3.00 -9.41 10.31
CA PRO A 468 -2.67 -10.57 11.13
C PRO A 468 -1.20 -10.97 10.95
N ARG A 469 -0.54 -11.29 12.05
CA ARG A 469 0.81 -11.82 12.02
C ARG A 469 0.81 -13.20 11.39
N LEU A 470 1.63 -13.37 10.37
CA LEU A 470 1.82 -14.61 9.65
C LEU A 470 3.11 -15.30 10.11
N ASN A 471 3.19 -16.61 9.94
CA ASN A 471 4.43 -17.36 9.96
C ASN A 471 4.86 -17.66 8.50
N TYR A 472 6.07 -18.20 8.31
CA TYR A 472 6.62 -18.49 6.99
C TYR A 472 5.93 -19.66 6.25
N LEU A 473 5.00 -20.37 6.89
CA LEU A 473 4.21 -21.45 6.32
C LEU A 473 2.82 -20.98 5.87
N SER A 474 2.46 -19.72 6.16
CA SER A 474 1.13 -19.14 5.89
C SER A 474 0.93 -18.71 4.46
#